data_8c963e65ea1189fac4035700b3753dd8
#
_entry.id   8c963e65ea1189fac4035700b3753dd8
#
_cell.length_a   1.000
_cell.length_b   1.000
_cell.length_c   1.000
_cell.angle_alpha   90.00
_cell.angle_beta   90.00
_cell.angle_gamma   90.00
#
_symmetry.space_group_name_H-M   'P 1'
#
loop_
_entity.id
_entity.type
_entity.pdbx_description
1 polymer ?
#
loop_
_entity_poly.entity_id
_entity_poly.type
_entity_poly.pdbx_seq_one_letter_code
_entity_poly.pdbx_strand_id
1 'polypeptide(L)'
;LGEAIRQRKIKKFYQAEVFGAPPAASGSLRLFGRKDSERAFVQVFTKPVSNSFEMNTDYRLLSSNGGTSTLELLLITGKTHQIRASLAHIGCPIIGDDKYGDRVGNRSFPAGLRLTATRIVFPNKLDGLEYLCGKSIEIEPPYNTQLIKNQL
;
A
#
# COMPACT_ATOMS: atom_id res chain seq x y z
N LEU A 1 13.74 2.02 17.86
CA LEU A 1 12.64 1.83 16.90
C LEU A 1 13.05 2.24 15.48
N GLY A 2 13.69 3.38 15.31
CA GLY A 2 14.18 3.84 14.00
C GLY A 2 15.17 2.88 13.34
N GLU A 3 16.03 2.23 14.10
CA GLU A 3 16.97 1.24 13.60
C GLU A 3 16.24 -0.01 13.08
N ALA A 4 15.25 -0.51 13.80
CA ALA A 4 14.45 -1.66 13.38
C ALA A 4 13.64 -1.37 12.12
N ILE A 5 13.16 -0.14 11.94
CA ILE A 5 12.50 0.31 10.69
C ILE A 5 13.51 0.35 9.55
N ARG A 6 14.68 0.95 9.76
CA ARG A 6 15.75 1.02 8.75
C ARG A 6 16.27 -0.36 8.34
N GLN A 7 16.36 -1.29 9.28
CA GLN A 7 16.76 -2.68 9.00
C GLN A 7 15.62 -3.54 8.47
N ARG A 8 14.43 -2.97 8.25
CA ARG A 8 13.23 -3.68 7.75
C ARG A 8 12.79 -4.85 8.64
N LYS A 9 13.06 -4.76 9.94
CA LYS A 9 12.67 -5.78 10.93
C LYS A 9 11.21 -5.63 11.36
N ILE A 10 10.65 -4.43 11.24
CA ILE A 10 9.25 -4.15 11.53
C ILE A 10 8.44 -4.35 10.26
N LYS A 11 7.45 -5.22 10.29
CA LYS A 11 6.54 -5.45 9.17
C LYS A 11 5.39 -4.45 9.23
N LYS A 12 5.16 -3.75 8.12
CA LYS A 12 4.07 -2.79 7.98
C LYS A 12 3.10 -3.28 6.93
N PHE A 13 1.86 -3.47 7.35
CA PHE A 13 0.77 -3.89 6.48
C PHE A 13 -0.18 -2.73 6.23
N TYR A 14 -0.64 -2.64 5.01
CA TYR A 14 -1.64 -1.68 4.56
C TYR A 14 -2.81 -2.42 3.95
N GLN A 15 -3.95 -1.75 3.90
CA GLN A 15 -5.09 -2.18 3.11
C GLN A 15 -5.45 -1.08 2.13
N ALA A 16 -5.72 -1.46 0.89
CA ALA A 16 -6.15 -0.56 -0.15
C ALA A 16 -7.38 -1.12 -0.86
N GLU A 17 -8.29 -0.23 -1.23
CA GLU A 17 -9.32 -0.53 -2.23
C GLU A 17 -8.87 0.05 -3.57
N VAL A 18 -8.91 -0.77 -4.61
CA VAL A 18 -8.40 -0.43 -5.94
C VAL A 18 -9.46 -0.67 -7.01
N PHE A 19 -9.34 0.05 -8.12
CA PHE A 19 -10.09 -0.27 -9.33
C PHE A 19 -9.46 -1.49 -10.01
N GLY A 20 -10.29 -2.34 -10.58
CA GLY A 20 -9.84 -3.56 -11.25
C GLY A 20 -9.45 -4.66 -10.26
N ALA A 21 -8.66 -5.60 -10.74
CA ALA A 21 -8.13 -6.71 -9.96
C ALA A 21 -6.68 -6.97 -10.35
N PRO A 22 -5.82 -7.36 -9.39
CA PRO A 22 -4.44 -7.72 -9.72
C PRO A 22 -4.40 -9.01 -10.55
N PRO A 23 -3.28 -9.27 -11.26
CA PRO A 23 -3.17 -10.43 -12.16
C PRO A 23 -3.22 -11.78 -11.45
N ALA A 24 -2.98 -11.81 -10.15
CA ALA A 24 -3.01 -13.02 -9.33
C ALA A 24 -3.55 -12.72 -7.93
N ALA A 25 -3.97 -13.76 -7.20
CA ALA A 25 -4.47 -13.63 -5.83
C ALA A 25 -3.41 -13.15 -4.83
N SER A 26 -2.15 -13.35 -5.15
CA SER A 26 -1.01 -12.81 -4.39
C SER A 26 0.18 -12.62 -5.32
N GLY A 27 1.10 -11.74 -4.94
CA GLY A 27 2.28 -11.49 -5.74
C GLY A 27 3.27 -10.56 -5.06
N SER A 28 4.42 -10.43 -5.71
CA SER A 28 5.51 -9.56 -5.29
C SER A 28 5.77 -8.54 -6.40
N LEU A 29 5.59 -7.28 -6.09
CA LEU A 29 5.90 -6.17 -6.99
C LEU A 29 7.35 -5.74 -6.72
N ARG A 30 8.22 -6.00 -7.67
CA ARG A 30 9.64 -5.61 -7.62
C ARG A 30 9.86 -4.56 -8.71
N LEU A 31 9.71 -3.31 -8.32
CA LEU A 31 9.70 -2.16 -9.22
C LEU A 31 10.77 -1.16 -8.82
N PHE A 32 10.99 -0.18 -9.68
CA PHE A 32 11.92 0.92 -9.45
C PHE A 32 11.20 2.24 -9.61
N GLY A 33 11.44 3.16 -8.69
CA GLY A 33 10.86 4.49 -8.73
C GLY A 33 11.93 5.55 -8.97
N ARG A 34 11.54 6.61 -9.63
CA ARG A 34 12.35 7.83 -9.74
C ARG A 34 11.48 9.03 -9.45
N LYS A 35 11.92 9.85 -8.52
CA LYS A 35 11.18 11.03 -8.08
C LYS A 35 11.28 12.14 -9.11
N ASP A 36 10.15 12.63 -9.58
CA ASP A 36 10.04 13.88 -10.32
C ASP A 36 9.67 14.97 -9.33
N SER A 37 10.66 15.78 -8.93
CA SER A 37 10.48 16.79 -7.89
C SER A 37 9.57 17.94 -8.33
N GLU A 38 9.53 18.28 -9.61
CA GLU A 38 8.68 19.35 -10.16
C GLU A 38 7.20 18.98 -10.07
N ARG A 39 6.87 17.71 -10.32
CA ARG A 39 5.49 17.21 -10.31
C ARG A 39 5.09 16.59 -8.98
N ALA A 40 6.01 16.45 -8.03
CA ALA A 40 5.83 15.68 -6.79
C ALA A 40 5.27 14.28 -7.10
N PHE A 41 5.88 13.59 -8.06
CA PHE A 41 5.39 12.37 -8.66
C PHE A 41 6.52 11.33 -8.72
N VAL A 42 6.20 10.05 -8.57
CA VAL A 42 7.14 8.94 -8.72
C VAL A 42 6.86 8.23 -10.04
N GLN A 43 7.84 8.27 -10.93
CA GLN A 43 7.82 7.47 -12.16
C GLN A 43 8.20 6.03 -11.83
N VAL A 44 7.54 5.06 -12.45
CA VAL A 44 7.74 3.64 -12.17
C VAL A 44 8.36 2.93 -13.36
N PHE A 45 9.35 2.09 -13.08
CA PHE A 45 10.08 1.32 -14.07
C PHE A 45 10.18 -0.14 -13.62
N THR A 46 10.24 -1.06 -14.58
CA THR A 46 10.42 -2.49 -14.31
C THR A 46 11.90 -2.88 -14.17
N LYS A 47 12.80 -1.99 -14.58
CA LYS A 47 14.26 -2.17 -14.49
C LYS A 47 14.87 -0.93 -13.87
N PRO A 48 16.03 -1.05 -13.20
CA PRO A 48 16.71 0.13 -12.63
C PRO A 48 17.07 1.13 -13.72
N VAL A 49 16.88 2.40 -13.42
CA VAL A 49 17.30 3.53 -14.26
C VAL A 49 18.14 4.48 -13.41
N SER A 50 18.78 5.47 -14.06
CA SER A 50 19.56 6.48 -13.36
C SER A 50 18.74 7.17 -12.26
N ASN A 51 19.29 7.29 -11.06
CA ASN A 51 18.67 7.89 -9.88
C ASN A 51 17.37 7.19 -9.41
N SER A 52 17.19 5.93 -9.77
CA SER A 52 16.07 5.14 -9.29
C SER A 52 16.34 4.48 -7.94
N PHE A 53 15.29 4.16 -7.24
CA PHE A 53 15.30 3.41 -5.98
C PHE A 53 14.38 2.20 -6.09
N GLU A 54 14.69 1.14 -5.35
CA GLU A 54 13.85 -0.05 -5.30
C GLU A 54 12.53 0.22 -4.57
N MET A 55 11.45 -0.29 -5.14
CA MET A 55 10.13 -0.31 -4.54
C MET A 55 9.63 -1.75 -4.52
N ASN A 56 9.70 -2.39 -3.37
CA ASN A 56 9.33 -3.79 -3.19
C ASN A 56 8.10 -3.87 -2.28
N THR A 57 7.01 -4.41 -2.82
CA THR A 57 5.72 -4.55 -2.12
C THR A 57 5.16 -5.94 -2.41
N ASP A 58 4.78 -6.67 -1.38
CA ASP A 58 4.02 -7.90 -1.55
C ASP A 58 2.54 -7.60 -1.37
N TYR A 59 1.67 -8.25 -2.13
CA TYR A 59 0.23 -8.07 -2.02
C TYR A 59 -0.51 -9.40 -1.91
N ARG A 60 -1.69 -9.32 -1.32
CA ARG A 60 -2.66 -10.42 -1.24
C ARG A 60 -4.06 -9.86 -1.50
N LEU A 61 -4.77 -10.49 -2.41
CA LEU A 61 -6.17 -10.15 -2.69
C LEU A 61 -7.05 -10.65 -1.54
N LEU A 62 -7.78 -9.74 -0.90
CA LEU A 62 -8.72 -10.08 0.18
C LEU A 62 -10.12 -10.32 -0.37
N SER A 63 -10.57 -9.47 -1.30
CA SER A 63 -11.88 -9.59 -1.93
C SER A 63 -11.91 -8.85 -3.26
N SER A 64 -12.84 -9.25 -4.13
CA SER A 64 -13.07 -8.58 -5.40
C SER A 64 -14.59 -8.50 -5.63
N ASN A 65 -15.07 -7.34 -6.05
CA ASN A 65 -16.49 -7.09 -6.21
C ASN A 65 -16.77 -6.06 -7.31
N GLY A 66 -17.21 -6.56 -8.47
CA GLY A 66 -17.78 -5.73 -9.52
C GLY A 66 -16.88 -4.60 -10.05
N GLY A 67 -15.62 -4.89 -10.33
CA GLY A 67 -14.68 -3.92 -10.87
C GLY A 67 -13.78 -3.23 -9.83
N THR A 68 -13.94 -3.56 -8.58
CA THR A 68 -13.06 -3.11 -7.49
C THR A 68 -12.52 -4.30 -6.70
N SER A 69 -11.40 -4.09 -6.02
CA SER A 69 -10.78 -5.13 -5.20
C SER A 69 -10.22 -4.53 -3.92
N THR A 70 -10.15 -5.34 -2.88
CA THR A 70 -9.47 -5.00 -1.62
C THR A 70 -8.20 -5.83 -1.51
N LEU A 71 -7.09 -5.15 -1.29
CA LEU A 71 -5.76 -5.76 -1.20
C LEU A 71 -5.15 -5.51 0.18
N GLU A 72 -4.49 -6.53 0.71
CA GLU A 72 -3.53 -6.35 1.80
C GLU A 72 -2.13 -6.23 1.19
N LEU A 73 -1.35 -5.29 1.69
CA LEU A 73 -0.02 -4.97 1.18
C LEU A 73 1.00 -5.00 2.31
N LEU A 74 2.11 -5.69 2.07
CA LEU A 74 3.28 -5.69 2.95
C LEU A 74 4.37 -4.85 2.31
N LEU A 75 4.77 -3.77 2.96
CA LEU A 75 5.90 -2.96 2.52
C LEU A 75 7.22 -3.65 2.86
N ILE A 76 7.97 -4.04 1.83
CA ILE A 76 9.35 -4.52 1.97
C ILE A 76 10.30 -3.31 2.01
N THR A 77 10.10 -2.35 1.13
CA THR A 77 10.74 -1.02 1.16
C THR A 77 9.68 0.02 1.48
N GLY A 78 10.07 1.19 2.00
CA GLY A 78 9.14 2.26 2.35
C GLY A 78 9.50 3.58 1.68
N LYS A 79 9.32 3.66 0.36
CA LYS A 79 9.61 4.86 -0.43
C LYS A 79 8.36 5.72 -0.62
N THR A 80 8.59 7.02 -0.92
CA THR A 80 7.53 7.99 -1.16
C THR A 80 6.53 7.47 -2.21
N HIS A 81 5.25 7.50 -1.88
CA HIS A 81 4.15 7.06 -2.74
C HIS A 81 4.27 5.64 -3.29
N GLN A 82 5.06 4.79 -2.65
CA GLN A 82 5.40 3.46 -3.18
C GLN A 82 4.17 2.62 -3.52
N ILE A 83 3.24 2.46 -2.60
CA ILE A 83 2.03 1.66 -2.83
C ILE A 83 1.19 2.28 -3.93
N ARG A 84 0.97 3.60 -3.88
CA ARG A 84 0.15 4.33 -4.84
C ARG A 84 0.68 4.18 -6.27
N ALA A 85 1.97 4.45 -6.45
CA ALA A 85 2.64 4.38 -7.75
C ALA A 85 2.71 2.94 -8.27
N SER A 86 3.03 1.97 -7.41
CA SER A 86 3.15 0.56 -7.78
C SER A 86 1.82 -0.05 -8.21
N LEU A 87 0.75 0.21 -7.48
CA LEU A 87 -0.57 -0.30 -7.82
C LEU A 87 -1.12 0.33 -9.10
N ALA A 88 -0.93 1.63 -9.30
CA ALA A 88 -1.29 2.30 -10.54
C ALA A 88 -0.54 1.69 -11.73
N HIS A 89 0.75 1.38 -11.57
CA HIS A 89 1.58 0.79 -12.62
C HIS A 89 1.06 -0.57 -13.10
N ILE A 90 0.53 -1.39 -12.20
CA ILE A 90 -0.03 -2.71 -12.56
C ILE A 90 -1.50 -2.64 -13.02
N GLY A 91 -2.05 -1.44 -13.20
CA GLY A 91 -3.42 -1.26 -13.66
C GLY A 91 -4.48 -1.36 -12.57
N CYS A 92 -4.09 -1.28 -11.30
CA CYS A 92 -4.99 -1.32 -10.15
C CYS A 92 -4.85 -0.05 -9.30
N PRO A 93 -5.17 1.15 -9.85
CA PRO A 93 -5.03 2.39 -9.09
C PRO A 93 -5.94 2.41 -7.88
N ILE A 94 -5.47 3.01 -6.79
CA ILE A 94 -6.22 3.12 -5.55
C ILE A 94 -7.42 4.05 -5.75
N ILE A 95 -8.58 3.65 -5.25
CA ILE A 95 -9.78 4.48 -5.26
C ILE A 95 -9.52 5.75 -4.43
N GLY A 96 -9.83 6.90 -5.02
CA GLY A 96 -9.62 8.21 -4.39
C GLY A 96 -8.23 8.79 -4.63
N ASP A 97 -7.38 8.11 -5.40
CA ASP A 97 -6.06 8.63 -5.76
C ASP A 97 -6.13 9.47 -7.05
N ASP A 98 -6.18 10.78 -6.90
CA ASP A 98 -6.25 11.72 -8.02
C ASP A 98 -4.89 12.00 -8.68
N LYS A 99 -3.79 11.60 -8.04
CA LYS A 99 -2.44 11.81 -8.57
C LYS A 99 -1.99 10.67 -9.49
N TYR A 100 -2.21 9.42 -9.08
CA TYR A 100 -1.77 8.22 -9.80
C TYR A 100 -2.94 7.46 -10.43
N GLY A 101 -4.16 7.80 -10.10
CA GLY A 101 -5.33 6.99 -10.34
C GLY A 101 -6.33 7.54 -11.34
N ASP A 102 -7.52 6.99 -11.27
CA ASP A 102 -8.65 7.28 -12.16
C ASP A 102 -9.52 8.40 -11.58
N ARG A 103 -9.27 9.63 -12.00
CA ARG A 103 -10.01 10.81 -11.54
C ARG A 103 -11.50 10.72 -11.86
N VAL A 104 -11.87 10.12 -12.98
CA VAL A 104 -13.28 9.97 -13.38
C VAL A 104 -13.97 8.95 -12.50
N GLY A 105 -13.37 7.78 -12.33
CA GLY A 105 -13.89 6.74 -11.43
C GLY A 105 -13.99 7.20 -9.99
N ASN A 106 -13.03 8.00 -9.53
CA ASN A 106 -13.00 8.53 -8.16
C ASN A 106 -14.22 9.41 -7.81
N ARG A 107 -14.89 9.98 -8.77
CA ARG A 107 -16.10 10.81 -8.54
C ARG A 107 -17.24 10.03 -7.89
N SER A 108 -17.28 8.72 -8.11
CA SER A 108 -18.25 7.83 -7.47
C SER A 108 -17.87 7.44 -6.04
N PHE A 109 -16.69 7.82 -5.57
CA PHE A 109 -16.15 7.46 -4.26
C PHE A 109 -15.59 8.70 -3.53
N PRO A 110 -16.43 9.57 -3.01
CA PRO A 110 -16.02 10.88 -2.49
C PRO A 110 -15.23 10.85 -1.18
N ALA A 111 -15.04 9.69 -0.57
CA ALA A 111 -14.38 9.57 0.74
C ALA A 111 -12.86 9.75 0.73
N GLY A 112 -12.25 10.08 -0.42
CA GLY A 112 -10.81 10.30 -0.56
C GLY A 112 -10.00 9.00 -0.73
N LEU A 113 -8.71 9.09 -0.53
CA LEU A 113 -7.75 8.00 -0.76
C LEU A 113 -8.02 6.79 0.14
N ARG A 114 -8.34 5.65 -0.46
CA ARG A 114 -8.64 4.41 0.26
C ARG A 114 -7.40 3.56 0.49
N LEU A 115 -6.49 4.10 1.25
CA LEU A 115 -5.24 3.45 1.67
C LEU A 115 -5.03 3.69 3.15
N THR A 116 -4.92 2.62 3.93
CA THR A 116 -4.78 2.70 5.39
C THR A 116 -3.73 1.72 5.88
N ALA A 117 -2.84 2.18 6.76
CA ALA A 117 -1.98 1.30 7.53
C ALA A 117 -2.86 0.52 8.53
N THR A 118 -2.83 -0.81 8.43
CA THR A 118 -3.75 -1.66 9.21
C THR A 118 -3.04 -2.46 10.28
N ARG A 119 -1.77 -2.79 10.07
CA ARG A 119 -1.05 -3.64 11.02
C ARG A 119 0.43 -3.33 11.02
N ILE A 120 1.00 -3.33 12.21
CA ILE A 120 2.44 -3.29 12.44
C ILE A 120 2.80 -4.54 13.23
N VAL A 121 3.80 -5.29 12.78
CA VAL A 121 4.30 -6.46 13.48
C VAL A 121 5.74 -6.21 13.88
N PHE A 122 6.00 -6.30 15.18
CA PHE A 122 7.33 -6.10 15.75
C PHE A 122 8.12 -7.42 15.73
N PRO A 123 9.42 -7.36 15.45
CA PRO A 123 10.26 -8.56 15.49
C PRO A 123 10.36 -9.13 16.91
N ASN A 124 10.78 -10.39 17.00
CA ASN A 124 10.93 -11.07 18.30
C ASN A 124 12.06 -10.50 19.16
N LYS A 125 12.91 -9.66 18.61
CA LYS A 125 13.99 -9.01 19.33
C LYS A 125 14.09 -7.54 18.95
N LEU A 126 13.95 -6.66 19.94
CA LEU A 126 14.09 -5.21 19.84
C LEU A 126 14.81 -4.71 21.08
N ASP A 127 16.05 -4.30 20.94
CA ASP A 127 16.85 -3.79 22.04
C ASP A 127 16.26 -2.46 22.56
N GLY A 128 16.01 -2.40 23.86
CA GLY A 128 15.40 -1.23 24.51
C GLY A 128 13.89 -1.10 24.37
N LEU A 129 13.24 -2.03 23.66
CA LEU A 129 11.80 -2.04 23.44
C LEU A 129 11.23 -3.46 23.58
N GLU A 130 11.75 -4.21 24.55
CA GLU A 130 11.45 -5.63 24.74
C GLU A 130 9.94 -5.88 24.94
N TYR A 131 9.21 -4.90 25.49
CA TYR A 131 7.76 -4.98 25.67
C TYR A 131 6.96 -5.02 24.35
N LEU A 132 7.57 -4.64 23.22
CA LEU A 132 6.97 -4.71 21.88
C LEU A 132 7.31 -6.00 21.15
N CYS A 133 8.29 -6.75 21.61
CA CYS A 133 8.77 -7.95 20.90
C CYS A 133 7.65 -8.94 20.60
N GLY A 134 7.55 -9.34 19.34
CA GLY A 134 6.55 -10.30 18.87
C GLY A 134 5.11 -9.81 18.87
N LYS A 135 4.87 -8.56 19.27
CA LYS A 135 3.51 -7.98 19.28
C LYS A 135 3.10 -7.45 17.92
N SER A 136 1.80 -7.38 17.72
CA SER A 136 1.20 -6.69 16.58
C SER A 136 0.19 -5.66 17.05
N ILE A 137 0.06 -4.58 16.28
CA ILE A 137 -0.97 -3.55 16.47
C ILE A 137 -1.78 -3.53 15.19
N GLU A 138 -3.11 -3.66 15.32
CA GLU A 138 -4.04 -3.68 14.19
C GLU A 138 -5.10 -2.61 14.36
N ILE A 139 -5.54 -2.04 13.24
CA ILE A 139 -6.68 -1.13 13.18
C ILE A 139 -7.58 -1.50 12.01
N GLU A 140 -8.86 -1.22 12.14
CA GLU A 140 -9.81 -1.37 11.04
C GLU A 140 -9.74 -0.14 10.12
N PRO A 141 -9.73 -0.33 8.79
CA PRO A 141 -9.81 0.78 7.85
C PRO A 141 -11.14 1.53 8.00
N PRO A 142 -11.14 2.86 8.05
CA PRO A 142 -12.34 3.65 8.32
C PRO A 142 -13.42 3.50 7.23
N TYR A 143 -13.05 3.18 6.01
CA TYR A 143 -14.00 2.99 4.90
C TYR A 143 -14.74 1.65 4.97
N ASN A 144 -14.20 0.63 5.63
CA ASN A 144 -14.91 -0.64 5.86
C ASN A 144 -16.12 -0.45 6.78
N THR A 145 -16.04 0.49 7.71
CA THR A 145 -17.11 0.80 8.65
C THR A 145 -18.34 1.35 7.94
N GLN A 146 -18.18 2.08 6.82
CA GLN A 146 -19.30 2.61 6.03
C GLN A 146 -20.04 1.51 5.26
N LEU A 147 -19.35 0.51 4.78
CA LEU A 147 -19.97 -0.65 4.11
C LEU A 147 -20.86 -1.44 5.08
N ILE A 148 -20.42 -1.63 6.31
CA ILE A 148 -21.19 -2.29 7.36
C ILE A 148 -22.45 -1.49 7.71
N LYS A 149 -22.36 -0.16 7.81
CA LYS A 149 -23.51 0.72 8.09
C LYS A 149 -24.57 0.71 6.98
N ASN A 150 -24.16 0.54 5.74
CA ASN A 150 -25.06 0.49 4.59
C ASN A 150 -25.72 -0.88 4.39
N GLN A 151 -25.23 -1.91 5.06
CA GLN A 151 -25.81 -3.25 5.08
C GLN A 151 -26.78 -3.48 6.24
N LEU A 152 -26.81 -2.58 7.19
CA LEU A 152 -27.73 -2.57 8.31
C LEU A 152 -28.95 -1.69 8.04
#